data_ace4bf0904061bc079e4780905188a8d
#
_entry.id   ace4bf0904061bc079e4780905188a8d
#
_cell.length_a   1.000
_cell.length_b   1.000
_cell.length_c   1.000
_cell.angle_alpha   90.00
_cell.angle_beta   90.00
_cell.angle_gamma   90.00
#
_symmetry.space_group_name_H-M   'P 1'
#
loop_
_entity.id
_entity.type
_entity.pdbx_description
1 polymer ?
#
loop_
_entity_poly.entity_id
_entity_poly.type
_entity_poly.pdbx_seq_one_letter_code
_entity_poly.pdbx_strand_id
1 'polypeptide(L)'
;LGWSACTVDPVADPNNPSTSGITQNATIGELQNLVVGAEAGMRNSLNNYYDGVSVIGREYYRFATSDPRLTGDLLGKGSAMLDNNTFYTTNPFNARYRVVKNANTLITALQNTKAAITDGQRKAGIAYAKTVKAHELLMVFNQQYENGIRIDVDDPDKLGPFLSKDESLNAIQNLLNEAYLDLKGNDVEFPFATTLYSKKALEFLKFNRALAARVAVFRKDWALALTALNESFLDLNGSLTDGVYYLFSTQGGDLLNPIFFPQDTP
;
A
#
# COMPACT_ATOMS: atom_id res chain seq x y z
N LEU A 1 -40.12 33.66 -3.33
CA LEU A 1 -40.24 32.31 -2.77
C LEU A 1 -38.81 31.76 -2.51
N GLY A 2 -38.33 31.92 -1.26
CA GLY A 2 -37.04 31.37 -0.86
C GLY A 2 -37.17 29.86 -0.57
N TRP A 3 -36.34 29.07 -1.21
CA TRP A 3 -36.18 27.65 -0.90
C TRP A 3 -35.15 27.55 0.25
N SER A 4 -35.61 27.29 1.47
CA SER A 4 -34.73 26.87 2.55
C SER A 4 -34.50 25.37 2.38
N ALA A 5 -33.31 24.98 1.93
CA ALA A 5 -32.86 23.60 2.01
C ALA A 5 -32.58 23.28 3.47
N CYS A 6 -33.25 22.27 4.02
CA CYS A 6 -32.86 21.72 5.34
C CYS A 6 -31.46 21.15 5.23
N THR A 7 -30.51 21.73 5.96
CA THR A 7 -29.23 21.09 6.20
C THR A 7 -29.47 19.95 7.18
N VAL A 8 -29.28 18.72 6.73
CA VAL A 8 -29.26 17.56 7.63
C VAL A 8 -27.88 17.50 8.24
N ASP A 9 -27.79 17.80 9.54
CA ASP A 9 -26.54 17.61 10.27
C ASP A 9 -26.13 16.13 10.23
N PRO A 10 -24.86 15.82 9.99
CA PRO A 10 -24.39 14.43 10.00
C PRO A 10 -24.62 13.83 11.39
N VAL A 11 -25.42 12.75 11.45
CA VAL A 11 -25.63 12.00 12.69
C VAL A 11 -24.36 11.19 12.96
N ALA A 12 -23.69 11.49 14.07
CA ALA A 12 -22.55 10.69 14.52
C ALA A 12 -23.03 9.28 14.90
N ASP A 13 -22.42 8.24 14.29
CA ASP A 13 -22.67 6.86 14.70
C ASP A 13 -21.99 6.61 16.06
N PRO A 14 -22.76 6.38 17.15
CA PRO A 14 -22.19 6.18 18.47
C PRO A 14 -21.41 4.85 18.63
N ASN A 15 -21.57 3.94 17.68
CA ASN A 15 -20.91 2.62 17.71
C ASN A 15 -19.63 2.56 16.87
N ASN A 16 -19.34 3.58 16.07
CA ASN A 16 -18.10 3.68 15.30
C ASN A 16 -17.23 4.82 15.84
N PRO A 17 -15.93 4.57 16.08
CA PRO A 17 -15.03 5.66 16.43
C PRO A 17 -15.00 6.66 15.28
N SER A 18 -15.23 7.94 15.60
CA SER A 18 -15.16 8.99 14.59
C SER A 18 -13.73 9.10 14.06
N THR A 19 -13.55 9.31 12.76
CA THR A 19 -12.23 9.54 12.17
C THR A 19 -11.49 10.66 12.88
N SER A 20 -12.20 11.70 13.34
CA SER A 20 -11.62 12.79 14.12
C SER A 20 -11.10 12.32 15.48
N GLY A 21 -11.78 11.41 16.18
CA GLY A 21 -11.31 10.84 17.45
C GLY A 21 -9.99 10.10 17.28
N ILE A 22 -9.90 9.22 16.29
CA ILE A 22 -8.69 8.43 15.99
C ILE A 22 -7.53 9.35 15.59
N THR A 23 -7.76 10.37 14.78
CA THR A 23 -6.69 11.26 14.28
C THR A 23 -6.21 12.27 15.31
N GLN A 24 -7.00 12.57 16.37
CA GLN A 24 -6.61 13.53 17.40
C GLN A 24 -5.93 12.90 18.62
N ASN A 25 -6.33 11.70 19.03
CA ASN A 25 -5.78 11.06 20.22
C ASN A 25 -5.99 9.54 20.21
N ALA A 26 -5.43 8.85 19.22
CA ALA A 26 -5.52 7.40 19.13
C ALA A 26 -4.91 6.70 20.35
N THR A 27 -5.60 5.68 20.85
CA THR A 27 -5.07 4.69 21.79
C THR A 27 -4.12 3.72 21.08
N ILE A 28 -3.31 2.96 21.82
CA ILE A 28 -2.46 1.90 21.24
C ILE A 28 -3.32 0.87 20.47
N GLY A 29 -4.49 0.51 20.98
CA GLY A 29 -5.41 -0.41 20.31
C GLY A 29 -5.93 0.14 18.97
N GLU A 30 -6.23 1.43 18.89
CA GLU A 30 -6.65 2.08 17.64
C GLU A 30 -5.50 2.19 16.63
N LEU A 31 -4.27 2.49 17.10
CA LEU A 31 -3.07 2.43 16.25
C LEU A 31 -2.86 1.01 15.69
N GLN A 32 -3.03 -0.02 16.52
CA GLN A 32 -2.98 -1.43 16.10
C GLN A 32 -4.04 -1.74 15.04
N ASN A 33 -5.28 -1.27 15.22
CA ASN A 33 -6.36 -1.50 14.26
C ASN A 33 -6.08 -0.83 12.91
N LEU A 34 -5.48 0.36 12.90
CA LEU A 34 -5.06 1.04 11.66
C LEU A 34 -3.98 0.24 10.92
N VAL A 35 -3.01 -0.33 11.64
CA VAL A 35 -1.97 -1.19 11.04
C VAL A 35 -2.57 -2.46 10.46
N VAL A 36 -3.41 -3.17 11.24
CA VAL A 36 -4.10 -4.39 10.77
C VAL A 36 -4.95 -4.08 9.53
N GLY A 37 -5.68 -2.98 9.54
CA GLY A 37 -6.49 -2.53 8.40
C GLY A 37 -5.64 -2.19 7.16
N ALA A 38 -4.46 -1.59 7.34
CA ALA A 38 -3.53 -1.33 6.26
C ALA A 38 -2.96 -2.63 5.68
N GLU A 39 -2.46 -3.54 6.52
CA GLU A 39 -1.90 -4.84 6.10
C GLU A 39 -2.94 -5.75 5.44
N ALA A 40 -4.17 -5.77 5.96
CA ALA A 40 -5.28 -6.47 5.31
C ALA A 40 -5.60 -5.86 3.93
N GLY A 41 -5.63 -4.53 3.85
CA GLY A 41 -5.84 -3.80 2.60
C GLY A 41 -4.77 -4.07 1.55
N MET A 42 -3.50 -4.20 1.95
CA MET A 42 -2.39 -4.55 1.06
C MET A 42 -2.59 -5.90 0.37
N ARG A 43 -3.31 -6.83 1.01
CA ARG A 43 -3.63 -8.16 0.47
C ARG A 43 -4.90 -8.19 -0.39
N ASN A 44 -5.71 -7.14 -0.33
CA ASN A 44 -6.98 -7.08 -1.05
C ASN A 44 -6.76 -6.88 -2.55
N SER A 45 -7.57 -7.55 -3.37
CA SER A 45 -7.53 -7.47 -4.85
C SER A 45 -6.17 -7.79 -5.49
N LEU A 46 -5.29 -8.54 -4.80
CA LEU A 46 -4.00 -8.95 -5.36
C LEU A 46 -4.17 -9.89 -6.57
N ASN A 47 -5.20 -10.75 -6.57
CA ASN A 47 -5.52 -11.58 -7.73
C ASN A 47 -5.79 -10.73 -8.98
N ASN A 48 -6.63 -9.70 -8.86
CA ASN A 48 -6.94 -8.81 -9.97
C ASN A 48 -5.69 -8.05 -10.45
N TYR A 49 -4.84 -7.62 -9.51
CA TYR A 49 -3.59 -6.96 -9.84
C TYR A 49 -2.65 -7.90 -10.61
N TYR A 50 -2.39 -9.09 -10.07
CA TYR A 50 -1.46 -10.04 -10.70
C TYR A 50 -2.01 -10.64 -11.98
N ASP A 51 -3.31 -10.94 -12.05
CA ASP A 51 -3.95 -11.34 -13.32
C ASP A 51 -3.75 -10.26 -14.39
N GLY A 52 -4.03 -8.99 -14.04
CA GLY A 52 -3.87 -7.89 -14.97
C GLY A 52 -2.44 -7.77 -15.50
N VAL A 53 -1.46 -7.61 -14.62
CA VAL A 53 -0.07 -7.37 -15.03
C VAL A 53 0.57 -8.60 -15.69
N SER A 54 0.28 -9.81 -15.19
CA SER A 54 0.91 -11.03 -15.68
C SER A 54 0.32 -11.51 -17.00
N VAL A 55 -1.00 -11.41 -17.20
CA VAL A 55 -1.62 -11.76 -18.49
C VAL A 55 -1.24 -10.75 -19.56
N ILE A 56 -1.26 -9.44 -19.27
CA ILE A 56 -0.80 -8.40 -20.19
C ILE A 56 0.69 -8.59 -20.51
N GLY A 57 1.52 -8.86 -19.48
CA GLY A 57 2.95 -9.09 -19.61
C GLY A 57 3.35 -10.42 -20.23
N ARG A 58 2.40 -11.33 -20.47
CA ARG A 58 2.65 -12.68 -20.98
C ARG A 58 3.45 -13.57 -20.03
N GLU A 59 3.43 -13.30 -18.73
CA GLU A 59 4.06 -14.11 -17.70
C GLU A 59 3.31 -15.44 -17.49
N TYR A 60 1.98 -15.40 -17.53
CA TYR A 60 1.14 -16.59 -17.55
C TYR A 60 -0.16 -16.37 -18.34
N TYR A 61 -0.88 -17.46 -18.57
CA TYR A 61 -2.18 -17.48 -19.24
C TYR A 61 -3.22 -18.18 -18.37
N ARG A 62 -4.40 -17.61 -18.27
CA ARG A 62 -5.54 -18.22 -17.58
C ARG A 62 -6.29 -19.17 -18.55
N PHE A 63 -6.13 -20.46 -18.36
CA PHE A 63 -6.81 -21.46 -19.19
C PHE A 63 -8.29 -21.61 -18.83
N ALA A 64 -8.60 -21.62 -17.55
CA ALA A 64 -9.96 -21.64 -17.05
C ALA A 64 -10.28 -20.30 -16.39
N THR A 65 -11.29 -19.61 -16.91
CA THR A 65 -11.77 -18.37 -16.34
C THR A 65 -13.29 -18.31 -16.44
N SER A 66 -13.91 -17.94 -15.35
CA SER A 66 -15.35 -17.66 -15.31
C SER A 66 -15.71 -16.35 -16.04
N ASP A 67 -14.70 -15.47 -16.22
CA ASP A 67 -14.88 -14.19 -16.90
C ASP A 67 -13.98 -14.09 -18.13
N PRO A 68 -14.58 -14.06 -19.34
CA PRO A 68 -13.81 -14.02 -20.59
C PRO A 68 -12.98 -12.74 -20.78
N ARG A 69 -13.27 -11.66 -20.05
CA ARG A 69 -12.53 -10.41 -20.11
C ARG A 69 -11.09 -10.56 -19.63
N LEU A 70 -10.83 -11.48 -18.68
CA LEU A 70 -9.48 -11.77 -18.20
C LEU A 70 -8.53 -12.29 -19.30
N THR A 71 -9.07 -12.85 -20.38
CA THR A 71 -8.28 -13.28 -21.54
C THR A 71 -8.61 -12.52 -22.82
N GLY A 72 -9.82 -12.00 -22.95
CA GLY A 72 -10.23 -11.17 -24.08
C GLY A 72 -9.58 -9.79 -24.03
N ASP A 73 -9.97 -9.01 -23.05
CA ASP A 73 -9.54 -7.62 -22.92
C ASP A 73 -8.05 -7.50 -22.62
N LEU A 74 -7.55 -8.28 -21.62
CA LEU A 74 -6.14 -8.22 -21.20
C LEU A 74 -5.16 -8.67 -22.28
N LEU A 75 -5.60 -9.51 -23.23
CA LEU A 75 -4.77 -9.97 -24.36
C LEU A 75 -5.04 -9.21 -25.66
N GLY A 76 -6.08 -8.37 -25.69
CA GLY A 76 -6.50 -7.68 -26.91
C GLY A 76 -6.95 -8.63 -27.99
N LYS A 77 -7.74 -9.68 -27.66
CA LYS A 77 -8.21 -10.67 -28.62
C LYS A 77 -9.28 -10.10 -29.54
N GLY A 78 -9.08 -10.23 -30.86
CA GLY A 78 -10.03 -9.72 -31.84
C GLY A 78 -10.16 -8.20 -31.75
N SER A 79 -11.37 -7.70 -31.48
CA SER A 79 -11.66 -6.28 -31.28
C SER A 79 -11.67 -5.86 -29.80
N ALA A 80 -11.34 -6.78 -28.87
CA ALA A 80 -11.34 -6.47 -27.45
C ALA A 80 -10.20 -5.50 -27.09
N MET A 81 -10.50 -4.55 -26.21
CA MET A 81 -9.59 -3.53 -25.71
C MET A 81 -9.63 -3.52 -24.19
N LEU A 82 -8.58 -3.00 -23.57
CA LEU A 82 -8.60 -2.74 -22.14
C LEU A 82 -9.71 -1.75 -21.79
N ASP A 83 -10.53 -2.14 -20.83
CA ASP A 83 -11.58 -1.28 -20.29
C ASP A 83 -11.14 -0.71 -18.94
N ASN A 84 -11.02 0.62 -18.88
CA ASN A 84 -10.60 1.35 -17.70
C ASN A 84 -11.67 1.39 -16.59
N ASN A 85 -12.89 0.95 -16.87
CA ASN A 85 -14.01 0.93 -15.91
C ASN A 85 -14.37 -0.48 -15.42
N THR A 86 -13.56 -1.48 -15.74
CA THR A 86 -13.80 -2.87 -15.40
C THR A 86 -13.04 -3.29 -14.13
N PHE A 87 -13.52 -4.35 -13.47
CA PHE A 87 -13.00 -4.83 -12.18
C PHE A 87 -11.49 -5.09 -12.16
N TYR A 88 -10.89 -5.54 -13.26
CA TYR A 88 -9.46 -5.83 -13.33
C TYR A 88 -8.58 -4.57 -13.31
N THR A 89 -9.16 -3.40 -13.62
CA THR A 89 -8.50 -2.09 -13.48
C THR A 89 -8.91 -1.38 -12.18
N THR A 90 -10.22 -1.34 -11.89
CA THR A 90 -10.76 -0.52 -10.79
C THR A 90 -10.53 -1.14 -9.41
N ASN A 91 -10.66 -2.48 -9.27
CA ASN A 91 -10.51 -3.11 -7.96
C ASN A 91 -9.09 -2.96 -7.39
N PRO A 92 -8.00 -3.28 -8.12
CA PRO A 92 -6.66 -3.09 -7.58
C PRO A 92 -6.35 -1.60 -7.35
N PHE A 93 -6.75 -0.70 -8.25
CA PHE A 93 -6.57 0.74 -8.07
C PHE A 93 -7.21 1.24 -6.77
N ASN A 94 -8.49 0.94 -6.56
CA ASN A 94 -9.22 1.35 -5.38
C ASN A 94 -8.65 0.73 -4.10
N ALA A 95 -8.26 -0.56 -4.14
CA ALA A 95 -7.68 -1.23 -2.98
C ALA A 95 -6.37 -0.54 -2.55
N ARG A 96 -5.48 -0.20 -3.48
CA ARG A 96 -4.23 0.50 -3.18
C ARG A 96 -4.47 1.87 -2.55
N TYR A 97 -5.35 2.69 -3.13
CA TYR A 97 -5.63 4.02 -2.57
C TYR A 97 -6.34 3.97 -1.21
N ARG A 98 -7.12 2.92 -0.91
CA ARG A 98 -7.64 2.72 0.46
C ARG A 98 -6.52 2.54 1.48
N VAL A 99 -5.48 1.77 1.13
CA VAL A 99 -4.31 1.60 2.01
C VAL A 99 -3.52 2.90 2.14
N VAL A 100 -3.35 3.65 1.05
CA VAL A 100 -2.75 4.99 1.10
C VAL A 100 -3.49 5.89 2.08
N LYS A 101 -4.83 5.91 2.05
CA LYS A 101 -5.64 6.65 3.01
C LYS A 101 -5.44 6.15 4.45
N ASN A 102 -5.42 4.84 4.66
CA ASN A 102 -5.17 4.25 5.99
C ASN A 102 -3.78 4.63 6.51
N ALA A 103 -2.76 4.62 5.64
CA ALA A 103 -1.41 5.04 6.01
C ALA A 103 -1.35 6.52 6.40
N ASN A 104 -2.06 7.41 5.68
CA ASN A 104 -2.18 8.82 6.03
C ASN A 104 -2.86 9.00 7.39
N THR A 105 -3.95 8.27 7.62
CA THR A 105 -4.65 8.28 8.92
C THR A 105 -3.73 7.81 10.04
N LEU A 106 -2.94 6.75 9.82
CA LEU A 106 -1.97 6.25 10.80
C LEU A 106 -0.86 7.27 11.08
N ILE A 107 -0.35 7.96 10.07
CA ILE A 107 0.64 9.04 10.24
C ILE A 107 0.07 10.13 11.15
N THR A 108 -1.13 10.64 10.83
CA THR A 108 -1.79 11.69 11.61
C THR A 108 -2.10 11.22 13.04
N ALA A 109 -2.57 9.99 13.21
CA ALA A 109 -2.84 9.41 14.53
C ALA A 109 -1.56 9.31 15.37
N LEU A 110 -0.44 8.86 14.80
CA LEU A 110 0.85 8.78 15.48
C LEU A 110 1.42 10.16 15.84
N GLN A 111 1.22 11.16 15.00
CA GLN A 111 1.64 12.53 15.29
C GLN A 111 0.90 13.12 16.51
N ASN A 112 -0.39 12.84 16.64
CA ASN A 112 -1.27 13.49 17.61
C ASN A 112 -1.57 12.66 18.85
N THR A 113 -1.30 11.35 18.86
CA THR A 113 -1.60 10.49 20.01
C THR A 113 -0.89 10.94 21.29
N LYS A 114 -1.60 10.87 22.40
CA LYS A 114 -1.08 11.04 23.78
C LYS A 114 -0.78 9.70 24.46
N ALA A 115 -0.91 8.57 23.73
CA ALA A 115 -0.54 7.27 24.25
C ALA A 115 0.91 7.26 24.71
N ALA A 116 1.21 6.42 25.69
CA ALA A 116 2.56 6.30 26.27
C ALA A 116 3.50 5.56 25.30
N ILE A 117 3.95 6.25 24.24
CA ILE A 117 4.97 5.80 23.29
C ILE A 117 6.16 6.75 23.33
N THR A 118 7.36 6.21 23.11
CA THR A 118 8.57 7.04 23.03
C THR A 118 8.62 7.82 21.71
N ASP A 119 9.43 8.87 21.65
CA ASP A 119 9.66 9.61 20.40
C ASP A 119 10.28 8.73 19.31
N GLY A 120 11.16 7.80 19.70
CA GLY A 120 11.73 6.79 18.80
C GLY A 120 10.63 5.89 18.20
N GLN A 121 9.70 5.40 19.03
CA GLN A 121 8.58 4.59 18.59
C GLN A 121 7.62 5.37 17.68
N ARG A 122 7.37 6.64 18.01
CA ARG A 122 6.54 7.53 17.18
C ARG A 122 7.15 7.71 15.78
N LYS A 123 8.44 8.06 15.71
CA LYS A 123 9.17 8.20 14.44
C LYS A 123 9.17 6.90 13.65
N ALA A 124 9.47 5.77 14.31
CA ALA A 124 9.46 4.47 13.67
C ALA A 124 8.08 4.11 13.09
N GLY A 125 7.00 4.35 13.84
CA GLY A 125 5.64 4.10 13.38
C GLY A 125 5.25 4.96 12.18
N ILE A 126 5.63 6.25 12.18
CA ILE A 126 5.42 7.15 11.03
C ILE A 126 6.21 6.66 9.81
N ALA A 127 7.45 6.23 10.01
CA ALA A 127 8.28 5.68 8.94
C ALA A 127 7.72 4.37 8.37
N TYR A 128 7.15 3.50 9.23
CA TYR A 128 6.38 2.33 8.80
C TYR A 128 5.23 2.74 7.87
N ALA A 129 4.40 3.67 8.30
CA ALA A 129 3.25 4.13 7.52
C ALA A 129 3.66 4.79 6.19
N LYS A 130 4.73 5.61 6.18
CA LYS A 130 5.31 6.18 4.95
C LYS A 130 5.82 5.10 4.00
N THR A 131 6.45 4.04 4.51
CA THR A 131 6.95 2.92 3.69
C THR A 131 5.79 2.14 3.08
N VAL A 132 4.73 1.85 3.84
CA VAL A 132 3.50 1.22 3.34
C VAL A 132 2.83 2.12 2.29
N LYS A 133 2.69 3.43 2.55
CA LYS A 133 2.17 4.41 1.58
C LYS A 133 2.95 4.38 0.27
N ALA A 134 4.28 4.41 0.36
CA ALA A 134 5.16 4.37 -0.81
C ALA A 134 5.03 3.06 -1.61
N HIS A 135 4.92 1.91 -0.93
CA HIS A 135 4.66 0.62 -1.56
C HIS A 135 3.36 0.64 -2.37
N GLU A 136 2.27 1.09 -1.77
CA GLU A 136 0.97 1.11 -2.42
C GLU A 136 0.90 2.10 -3.59
N LEU A 137 1.51 3.27 -3.44
CA LEU A 137 1.65 4.25 -4.53
C LEU A 137 2.49 3.69 -5.69
N LEU A 138 3.53 2.89 -5.38
CA LEU A 138 4.31 2.22 -6.42
C LEU A 138 3.47 1.17 -7.17
N MET A 139 2.59 0.45 -6.48
CA MET A 139 1.67 -0.49 -7.14
C MET A 139 0.65 0.24 -8.03
N VAL A 140 0.12 1.40 -7.61
CA VAL A 140 -0.71 2.25 -8.48
C VAL A 140 0.10 2.75 -9.67
N PHE A 141 1.32 3.20 -9.43
CA PHE A 141 2.23 3.65 -10.49
C PHE A 141 2.47 2.56 -11.55
N ASN A 142 2.66 1.31 -11.13
CA ASN A 142 2.83 0.18 -12.06
C ASN A 142 1.61 -0.03 -12.98
N GLN A 143 0.41 0.32 -12.51
CA GLN A 143 -0.81 0.26 -13.33
C GLN A 143 -0.96 1.46 -14.28
N GLN A 144 -0.50 2.63 -13.87
CA GLN A 144 -0.71 3.88 -14.60
C GLN A 144 0.49 4.28 -15.46
N TYR A 145 1.68 3.93 -15.05
CA TYR A 145 2.99 4.13 -15.67
C TYR A 145 3.18 5.54 -16.26
N GLU A 146 3.04 5.73 -17.59
CA GLU A 146 3.23 7.03 -18.25
C GLU A 146 2.16 8.07 -17.89
N ASN A 147 0.98 7.63 -17.43
CA ASN A 147 -0.10 8.53 -17.02
C ASN A 147 0.21 9.26 -15.71
N GLY A 148 1.21 8.78 -14.96
CA GLY A 148 1.48 9.27 -13.62
C GLY A 148 0.39 8.95 -12.63
N ILE A 149 0.54 9.43 -11.40
CA ILE A 149 -0.41 9.15 -10.32
C ILE A 149 -0.64 10.37 -9.44
N ARG A 150 -1.67 10.31 -8.61
CA ARG A 150 -1.92 11.30 -7.56
C ARG A 150 -1.28 10.82 -6.26
N ILE A 151 -0.47 11.66 -5.64
CA ILE A 151 0.24 11.34 -4.38
C ILE A 151 -0.51 11.92 -3.17
N ASP A 152 -0.95 13.16 -3.29
CA ASP A 152 -1.68 13.87 -2.26
C ASP A 152 -3.18 13.55 -2.39
N VAL A 153 -3.65 12.72 -1.45
CA VAL A 153 -5.05 12.26 -1.33
C VAL A 153 -5.52 12.31 0.12
N ASP A 154 -4.89 13.14 0.94
CA ASP A 154 -5.17 13.21 2.38
C ASP A 154 -6.53 13.84 2.63
N ASP A 155 -6.84 14.91 1.93
CA ASP A 155 -8.12 15.59 1.98
C ASP A 155 -8.99 15.16 0.77
N PRO A 156 -10.09 14.42 0.97
CA PRO A 156 -10.95 13.97 -0.12
C PRO A 156 -11.63 15.12 -0.88
N ASP A 157 -11.81 16.26 -0.21
CA ASP A 157 -12.46 17.43 -0.82
C ASP A 157 -11.46 18.32 -1.58
N LYS A 158 -10.14 18.10 -1.34
CA LYS A 158 -9.06 18.87 -1.94
C LYS A 158 -7.90 17.96 -2.36
N LEU A 159 -8.14 17.10 -3.32
CA LEU A 159 -7.11 16.22 -3.84
C LEU A 159 -6.02 17.00 -4.59
N GLY A 160 -4.75 16.61 -4.38
CA GLY A 160 -3.62 17.14 -5.14
C GLY A 160 -3.71 16.82 -6.65
N PRO A 161 -2.84 17.39 -7.48
CA PRO A 161 -2.83 17.13 -8.93
C PRO A 161 -2.35 15.71 -9.25
N PHE A 162 -2.64 15.24 -10.46
CA PHE A 162 -1.90 14.13 -11.04
C PHE A 162 -0.49 14.60 -11.36
N LEU A 163 0.49 13.89 -10.86
CA LEU A 163 1.90 14.12 -11.16
C LEU A 163 2.29 13.33 -12.41
N SER A 164 3.24 13.84 -13.16
CA SER A 164 3.87 13.08 -14.24
C SER A 164 4.55 11.81 -13.73
N LYS A 165 4.95 10.92 -14.63
CA LYS A 165 5.72 9.72 -14.31
C LYS A 165 6.94 10.00 -13.42
N ASP A 166 7.78 10.93 -13.85
CA ASP A 166 9.03 11.24 -13.14
C ASP A 166 8.77 11.93 -11.79
N GLU A 167 7.82 12.85 -11.73
CA GLU A 167 7.40 13.48 -10.47
C GLU A 167 6.80 12.45 -9.50
N SER A 168 6.00 11.50 -10.00
CA SER A 168 5.44 10.41 -9.20
C SER A 168 6.52 9.54 -8.59
N LEU A 169 7.50 9.09 -9.38
CA LEU A 169 8.63 8.30 -8.90
C LEU A 169 9.51 9.09 -7.91
N ASN A 170 9.72 10.38 -8.16
CA ASN A 170 10.45 11.25 -7.24
C ASN A 170 9.70 11.38 -5.90
N ALA A 171 8.39 11.57 -5.92
CA ALA A 171 7.59 11.67 -4.70
C ALA A 171 7.60 10.36 -3.88
N ILE A 172 7.48 9.20 -4.54
CA ILE A 172 7.58 7.89 -3.89
C ILE A 172 8.98 7.70 -3.28
N GLN A 173 10.04 8.06 -4.01
CA GLN A 173 11.42 7.98 -3.52
C GLN A 173 11.63 8.87 -2.29
N ASN A 174 11.07 10.08 -2.29
CA ASN A 174 11.17 11.00 -1.17
C ASN A 174 10.47 10.45 0.09
N LEU A 175 9.27 9.86 -0.03
CA LEU A 175 8.60 9.19 1.08
C LEU A 175 9.47 8.08 1.70
N LEU A 176 10.13 7.27 0.85
CA LEU A 176 11.02 6.22 1.31
C LEU A 176 12.29 6.78 1.98
N ASN A 177 12.84 7.87 1.47
CA ASN A 177 14.01 8.50 2.06
C ASN A 177 13.68 9.21 3.39
N GLU A 178 12.54 9.86 3.51
CA GLU A 178 12.07 10.42 4.78
C GLU A 178 11.90 9.30 5.83
N ALA A 179 11.24 8.20 5.46
CA ALA A 179 11.09 7.05 6.35
C ALA A 179 12.45 6.44 6.74
N TYR A 180 13.39 6.36 5.82
CA TYR A 180 14.73 5.89 6.08
C TYR A 180 15.46 6.70 7.16
N LEU A 181 15.34 8.03 7.12
CA LEU A 181 15.98 8.91 8.10
C LEU A 181 15.41 8.69 9.52
N ASP A 182 14.12 8.38 9.63
CA ASP A 182 13.46 8.08 10.90
C ASP A 182 13.74 6.66 11.42
N LEU A 183 14.08 5.71 10.53
CA LEU A 183 14.43 4.32 10.87
C LEU A 183 15.91 4.14 11.18
N LYS A 184 16.79 4.88 10.49
CA LYS A 184 18.25 4.71 10.59
C LYS A 184 18.75 5.04 11.99
N GLY A 185 19.38 4.08 12.62
CA GLY A 185 19.91 4.23 13.99
C GLY A 185 18.85 4.20 15.09
N ASN A 186 17.60 3.96 14.75
CA ASN A 186 16.48 3.90 15.68
C ASN A 186 16.21 2.44 16.10
N ASP A 187 16.88 1.97 17.14
CA ASP A 187 16.77 0.59 17.64
C ASP A 187 15.60 0.45 18.62
N VAL A 188 14.38 0.54 18.09
CA VAL A 188 13.15 0.37 18.85
C VAL A 188 12.23 -0.67 18.19
N GLU A 189 11.32 -1.23 18.96
CA GLU A 189 10.15 -1.91 18.41
C GLU A 189 9.05 -0.90 18.12
N PHE A 190 8.25 -1.17 17.09
CA PHE A 190 7.06 -0.36 16.78
C PHE A 190 6.09 -0.36 17.97
N PRO A 191 5.28 0.70 18.16
CA PRO A 191 4.27 0.75 19.20
C PRO A 191 3.02 -0.12 18.90
N PHE A 192 3.11 -0.97 17.89
CA PHE A 192 2.08 -1.90 17.42
C PHE A 192 2.72 -3.18 16.89
N ALA A 193 1.93 -4.25 16.80
CA ALA A 193 2.35 -5.47 16.12
C ALA A 193 2.16 -5.32 14.61
N THR A 194 3.05 -5.94 13.85
CA THR A 194 2.99 -6.01 12.38
C THR A 194 3.37 -7.41 11.90
N THR A 195 2.76 -7.86 10.82
CA THR A 195 3.13 -9.09 10.10
C THR A 195 4.05 -8.81 8.92
N LEU A 196 4.27 -7.53 8.60
CA LEU A 196 5.06 -7.10 7.46
C LEU A 196 6.54 -7.03 7.84
N TYR A 197 7.30 -8.07 7.53
CA TYR A 197 8.73 -8.26 7.68
C TYR A 197 9.24 -8.32 9.12
N SER A 198 9.29 -7.23 9.88
CA SER A 198 9.82 -7.20 11.24
C SER A 198 9.14 -6.14 12.10
N LYS A 199 9.00 -6.43 13.41
CA LYS A 199 8.54 -5.47 14.42
C LYS A 199 9.62 -4.48 14.88
N LYS A 200 10.89 -4.71 14.53
CA LYS A 200 12.02 -3.83 14.86
C LYS A 200 12.27 -2.83 13.76
N ALA A 201 12.39 -1.57 14.10
CA ALA A 201 12.58 -0.47 13.16
C ALA A 201 13.83 -0.64 12.29
N LEU A 202 14.98 -1.04 12.88
CA LEU A 202 16.23 -1.28 12.16
C LEU A 202 16.11 -2.44 11.15
N GLU A 203 15.40 -3.50 11.48
CA GLU A 203 15.18 -4.60 10.54
C GLU A 203 14.19 -4.18 9.44
N PHE A 204 13.11 -3.48 9.79
CA PHE A 204 12.13 -2.97 8.83
C PHE A 204 12.74 -1.98 7.83
N LEU A 205 13.82 -1.26 8.22
CA LEU A 205 14.59 -0.41 7.32
C LEU A 205 15.07 -1.19 6.09
N LYS A 206 15.43 -2.46 6.20
CA LYS A 206 15.86 -3.29 5.08
C LYS A 206 14.76 -3.43 4.01
N PHE A 207 13.49 -3.58 4.44
CA PHE A 207 12.35 -3.57 3.51
C PHE A 207 12.17 -2.21 2.82
N ASN A 208 12.24 -1.13 3.59
CA ASN A 208 12.19 0.23 3.03
C ASN A 208 13.28 0.43 1.96
N ARG A 209 14.51 -0.04 2.21
CA ARG A 209 15.61 0.10 1.24
C ARG A 209 15.43 -0.79 0.01
N ALA A 210 14.89 -1.98 0.15
CA ALA A 210 14.55 -2.82 -1.01
C ALA A 210 13.54 -2.13 -1.94
N LEU A 211 12.52 -1.45 -1.38
CA LEU A 211 11.59 -0.65 -2.16
C LEU A 211 12.27 0.56 -2.80
N ALA A 212 13.15 1.26 -2.07
CA ALA A 212 13.90 2.40 -2.60
C ALA A 212 14.79 2.00 -3.77
N ALA A 213 15.45 0.83 -3.70
CA ALA A 213 16.22 0.29 -4.80
C ALA A 213 15.35 0.03 -6.04
N ARG A 214 14.16 -0.54 -5.85
CA ARG A 214 13.21 -0.78 -6.95
C ARG A 214 12.77 0.53 -7.62
N VAL A 215 12.45 1.56 -6.85
CA VAL A 215 12.09 2.89 -7.38
C VAL A 215 13.27 3.51 -8.13
N ALA A 216 14.50 3.39 -7.59
CA ALA A 216 15.69 3.89 -8.24
C ALA A 216 15.95 3.21 -9.61
N VAL A 217 15.68 1.90 -9.73
CA VAL A 217 15.73 1.19 -11.02
C VAL A 217 14.73 1.77 -12.03
N PHE A 218 13.49 2.04 -11.64
CA PHE A 218 12.50 2.70 -12.50
C PHE A 218 12.97 4.09 -12.97
N ARG A 219 13.69 4.81 -12.10
CA ARG A 219 14.27 6.13 -12.38
C ARG A 219 15.59 6.05 -13.18
N LYS A 220 16.12 4.85 -13.40
CA LYS A 220 17.45 4.61 -13.98
C LYS A 220 18.60 5.25 -13.16
N ASP A 221 18.39 5.42 -11.88
CA ASP A 221 19.39 5.91 -10.91
C ASP A 221 20.13 4.72 -10.32
N TRP A 222 21.11 4.23 -11.05
CA TRP A 222 21.85 3.01 -10.72
C TRP A 222 22.71 3.16 -9.45
N ALA A 223 23.24 4.36 -9.21
CA ALA A 223 24.02 4.64 -8.01
C ALA A 223 23.15 4.53 -6.74
N LEU A 224 21.97 5.14 -6.76
CA LEU A 224 21.00 5.03 -5.67
C LEU A 224 20.49 3.61 -5.52
N ALA A 225 20.23 2.91 -6.63
CA ALA A 225 19.79 1.52 -6.60
C ALA A 225 20.81 0.62 -5.88
N LEU A 226 22.10 0.74 -6.24
CA LEU A 226 23.17 -0.03 -5.59
C LEU A 226 23.31 0.31 -4.10
N THR A 227 23.29 1.59 -3.74
CA THR A 227 23.35 2.03 -2.34
C THR A 227 22.19 1.43 -1.53
N ALA A 228 20.96 1.53 -2.06
CA ALA A 228 19.79 1.04 -1.37
C ALA A 228 19.76 -0.50 -1.29
N LEU A 229 20.24 -1.22 -2.30
CA LEU A 229 20.39 -2.68 -2.25
C LEU A 229 21.37 -3.12 -1.16
N ASN A 230 22.48 -2.44 -1.00
CA ASN A 230 23.47 -2.74 0.04
C ASN A 230 22.93 -2.52 1.47
N GLU A 231 21.92 -1.67 1.63
CA GLU A 231 21.23 -1.41 2.91
C GLU A 231 19.96 -2.25 3.08
N SER A 232 19.60 -3.07 2.08
CA SER A 232 18.41 -3.94 2.10
C SER A 232 18.69 -5.31 2.71
N PHE A 233 17.72 -6.20 2.59
CA PHE A 233 17.88 -7.61 2.94
C PHE A 233 18.51 -8.45 1.81
N LEU A 234 18.99 -7.85 0.73
CA LEU A 234 19.64 -8.58 -0.35
C LEU A 234 20.92 -9.24 0.17
N ASP A 235 20.97 -10.56 0.08
CA ASP A 235 22.15 -11.38 0.35
C ASP A 235 22.32 -12.36 -0.83
N LEU A 236 23.41 -12.24 -1.57
CA LEU A 236 23.70 -13.12 -2.72
C LEU A 236 23.99 -14.57 -2.30
N ASN A 237 24.33 -14.81 -1.02
CA ASN A 237 24.55 -16.12 -0.44
C ASN A 237 23.39 -16.58 0.46
N GLY A 238 22.34 -15.76 0.58
CA GLY A 238 21.17 -16.02 1.39
C GLY A 238 20.20 -17.02 0.74
N SER A 239 19.15 -17.35 1.45
CA SER A 239 18.08 -18.20 0.93
C SER A 239 17.20 -17.41 -0.06
N LEU A 240 16.71 -18.09 -1.11
CA LEU A 240 15.69 -17.53 -1.99
C LEU A 240 14.34 -17.31 -1.27
N THR A 241 14.21 -17.83 -0.06
CA THR A 241 13.04 -17.62 0.81
C THR A 241 13.19 -16.41 1.73
N ASP A 242 14.35 -15.73 1.73
CA ASP A 242 14.52 -14.51 2.52
C ASP A 242 13.80 -13.34 1.84
N GLY A 243 13.00 -12.59 2.61
CA GLY A 243 12.25 -11.47 2.05
C GLY A 243 11.01 -11.08 2.83
N VAL A 244 10.15 -10.32 2.18
CA VAL A 244 8.88 -9.84 2.72
C VAL A 244 7.74 -10.67 2.15
N TYR A 245 6.83 -11.10 3.02
CA TYR A 245 5.72 -11.98 2.65
C TYR A 245 4.38 -11.36 3.00
N TYR A 246 3.40 -11.59 2.15
CA TYR A 246 2.00 -11.47 2.54
C TYR A 246 1.57 -12.77 3.21
N LEU A 247 1.18 -12.68 4.47
CA LEU A 247 0.66 -13.82 5.20
C LEU A 247 -0.86 -13.91 5.04
N PHE A 248 -1.33 -15.08 4.68
CA PHE A 248 -2.74 -15.41 4.60
C PHE A 248 -3.05 -16.58 5.51
N SER A 249 -4.22 -16.60 6.11
CA SER A 249 -4.63 -17.72 6.95
C SER A 249 -6.10 -18.11 6.72
N THR A 250 -6.45 -19.31 7.19
CA THR A 250 -7.83 -19.81 7.20
C THR A 250 -8.56 -19.47 8.49
N GLN A 251 -7.95 -18.66 9.37
CA GLN A 251 -8.59 -18.25 10.60
C GLN A 251 -9.79 -17.33 10.32
N GLY A 252 -10.83 -17.46 11.13
CA GLY A 252 -12.03 -16.63 10.98
C GLY A 252 -11.69 -15.14 11.07
N GLY A 253 -12.11 -14.36 10.07
CA GLY A 253 -11.85 -12.93 9.97
C GLY A 253 -10.58 -12.53 9.21
N ASP A 254 -9.71 -13.49 8.82
CA ASP A 254 -8.58 -13.19 7.94
C ASP A 254 -8.98 -13.38 6.45
N LEU A 255 -8.17 -12.78 5.57
CA LEU A 255 -8.33 -12.94 4.13
C LEU A 255 -7.73 -14.27 3.67
N LEU A 256 -8.48 -15.05 2.91
CA LEU A 256 -7.95 -16.17 2.16
C LEU A 256 -7.03 -15.66 1.04
N ASN A 257 -6.04 -16.48 0.67
CA ASN A 257 -5.16 -16.13 -0.43
C ASN A 257 -5.95 -16.11 -1.76
N PRO A 258 -6.22 -14.95 -2.36
CA PRO A 258 -7.05 -14.86 -3.56
C PRO A 258 -6.33 -15.33 -4.83
N ILE A 259 -5.04 -15.65 -4.74
CA ILE A 259 -4.21 -16.14 -5.85
C ILE A 259 -4.17 -17.67 -5.84
N PHE A 260 -4.46 -18.30 -4.68
CA PHE A 260 -4.49 -19.73 -4.56
C PHE A 260 -5.85 -20.28 -5.02
N PHE A 261 -5.85 -21.05 -6.09
CA PHE A 261 -7.00 -21.82 -6.55
C PHE A 261 -6.71 -23.31 -6.36
N PRO A 262 -7.49 -24.03 -5.55
CA PRO A 262 -7.38 -25.48 -5.49
C PRO A 262 -7.59 -26.09 -6.87
N GLN A 263 -6.87 -27.17 -7.17
CA GLN A 263 -6.88 -27.84 -8.48
C GLN A 263 -8.28 -28.28 -8.92
N ASP A 264 -9.15 -28.58 -7.95
CA ASP A 264 -10.50 -29.11 -8.16
C ASP A 264 -11.60 -28.05 -8.10
N THR A 265 -11.25 -26.76 -8.05
CA THR A 265 -12.23 -25.67 -8.08
C THR A 265 -12.32 -25.13 -9.50
N PRO A 266 -13.46 -25.28 -10.21
CA PRO A 266 -13.64 -24.78 -11.58
C PRO A 266 -13.64 -23.25 -11.68
#